data_3ccf40867ff84f83305a750a682ab23c
#
_entry.id   3ccf40867ff84f83305a750a682ab23c
#
_cell.length_a   1.000
_cell.length_b   1.000
_cell.length_c   1.000
_cell.angle_alpha   90.00
_cell.angle_beta   90.00
_cell.angle_gamma   90.00
#
_symmetry.space_group_name_H-M   'P 1'
#
loop_
_entity.id
_entity.type
_entity.pdbx_description
1 polymer ?
#
loop_
_entity_poly.entity_id
_entity_poly.type
_entity_poly.pdbx_seq_one_letter_code
_entity_poly.pdbx_strand_id
1 'polypeptide(L)'
;MKKLILAIASVMVALAASAQEKTQDQTMEQVVVDDYKIISDKVEDGVRYIVAAPSAKVCSKQIDIQIKDDIIQSVVYTRGCEGNAKGIGALIKDMTVEEAIRRLDGITCGKRGTSCPDQLAKVLKALE
;
A
#
# COMPACT_ATOMS: atom_id res chain seq x y z
N MET A 1 -35.96 -66.79 33.28
CA MET A 1 -36.68 -65.81 32.72
C MET A 1 -36.26 -64.44 33.19
N LYS A 2 -35.05 -64.03 32.98
CA LYS A 2 -34.59 -62.74 33.42
C LYS A 2 -34.13 -61.97 32.17
N LYS A 3 -34.87 -60.99 31.82
CA LYS A 3 -34.52 -60.09 30.69
C LYS A 3 -33.55 -59.06 31.20
N LEU A 4 -32.33 -59.14 30.72
CA LEU A 4 -31.30 -58.15 30.95
C LEU A 4 -31.47 -57.01 29.95
N ILE A 5 -31.88 -55.85 30.40
CA ILE A 5 -31.99 -54.64 29.59
C ILE A 5 -30.65 -53.94 29.69
N LEU A 6 -29.88 -54.00 28.61
CA LEU A 6 -28.69 -53.20 28.46
C LEU A 6 -29.12 -51.77 28.04
N ALA A 7 -28.97 -50.85 28.96
CA ALA A 7 -29.10 -49.43 28.65
C ALA A 7 -27.80 -48.96 27.97
N ILE A 8 -27.88 -48.72 26.69
CA ILE A 8 -26.79 -48.07 25.95
C ILE A 8 -26.94 -46.58 26.16
N ALA A 9 -26.09 -46.05 27.02
CA ALA A 9 -25.97 -44.60 27.18
C ALA A 9 -25.22 -44.03 25.96
N SER A 10 -25.97 -43.43 25.06
CA SER A 10 -25.40 -42.66 23.99
C SER A 10 -24.82 -41.37 24.56
N VAL A 11 -23.52 -41.37 24.69
CA VAL A 11 -22.77 -40.11 24.95
C VAL A 11 -22.78 -39.32 23.67
N MET A 12 -23.69 -38.38 23.56
CA MET A 12 -23.59 -37.31 22.55
C MET A 12 -22.47 -36.40 22.98
N VAL A 13 -21.31 -36.59 22.37
CA VAL A 13 -20.26 -35.57 22.39
C VAL A 13 -20.74 -34.44 21.47
N ALA A 14 -21.32 -33.41 22.07
CA ALA A 14 -21.53 -32.15 21.39
C ALA A 14 -20.16 -31.55 21.09
N LEU A 15 -19.69 -31.72 19.85
CA LEU A 15 -18.61 -30.91 19.32
C LEU A 15 -19.15 -29.49 19.22
N ALA A 16 -18.89 -28.70 20.25
CA ALA A 16 -18.97 -27.26 20.12
C ALA A 16 -17.84 -26.83 19.17
N ALA A 17 -18.17 -26.72 17.90
CA ALA A 17 -17.33 -25.98 16.97
C ALA A 17 -17.34 -24.52 17.43
N SER A 18 -16.39 -24.17 18.26
CA SER A 18 -16.07 -22.78 18.51
C SER A 18 -15.57 -22.24 17.17
N ALA A 19 -16.45 -21.55 16.46
CA ALA A 19 -16.07 -20.66 15.39
C ALA A 19 -15.15 -19.60 16.02
N GLN A 20 -13.85 -19.85 15.98
CA GLN A 20 -12.88 -18.82 16.19
C GLN A 20 -13.02 -17.88 14.99
N GLU A 21 -13.80 -16.86 15.19
CA GLU A 21 -13.79 -15.67 14.40
C GLU A 21 -12.35 -15.14 14.47
N LYS A 22 -11.54 -15.59 13.49
CA LYS A 22 -10.24 -14.97 13.24
C LYS A 22 -10.56 -13.57 12.76
N THR A 23 -10.59 -12.66 13.70
CA THR A 23 -10.32 -11.26 13.41
C THR A 23 -8.96 -11.27 12.75
N GLN A 24 -8.95 -11.22 11.42
CA GLN A 24 -7.75 -10.93 10.67
C GLN A 24 -7.42 -9.48 10.99
N ASP A 25 -6.68 -9.31 12.09
CA ASP A 25 -5.79 -8.18 12.23
C ASP A 25 -4.81 -8.31 11.05
N GLN A 26 -5.17 -7.64 9.95
CA GLN A 26 -4.26 -7.39 8.85
C GLN A 26 -3.24 -6.37 9.37
N THR A 27 -2.35 -6.85 10.21
CA THR A 27 -1.04 -6.25 10.34
C THR A 27 -0.49 -6.26 8.92
N MET A 28 -0.55 -5.11 8.25
CA MET A 28 0.14 -4.89 7.00
C MET A 28 1.60 -5.19 7.28
N GLU A 29 2.00 -6.40 6.93
CA GLU A 29 3.39 -6.82 6.92
C GLU A 29 4.10 -5.80 6.04
N GLN A 30 4.87 -4.94 6.68
CA GLN A 30 5.63 -3.90 6.00
C GLN A 30 6.60 -4.61 5.08
N VAL A 31 6.23 -4.72 3.80
CA VAL A 31 7.17 -5.13 2.76
C VAL A 31 8.23 -4.04 2.72
N VAL A 32 9.27 -4.24 3.48
CA VAL A 32 10.48 -3.42 3.44
C VAL A 32 11.21 -3.80 2.16
N VAL A 33 10.78 -3.21 1.07
CA VAL A 33 11.63 -3.13 -0.11
C VAL A 33 12.63 -2.03 0.23
N ASP A 34 13.91 -2.27 0.11
CA ASP A 34 14.99 -1.31 0.40
C ASP A 34 14.90 0.01 -0.40
N ASP A 35 13.82 0.22 -1.09
CA ASP A 35 13.64 1.26 -2.09
C ASP A 35 12.66 2.36 -1.66
N TYR A 36 11.56 2.05 -1.01
CA TYR A 36 10.58 3.02 -0.46
C TYR A 36 9.75 2.38 0.66
N LYS A 37 9.04 3.21 1.43
CA LYS A 37 8.10 2.77 2.46
C LYS A 37 6.81 3.58 2.36
N ILE A 38 5.67 2.90 2.28
CA ILE A 38 4.36 3.55 2.44
C ILE A 38 4.11 3.77 3.94
N ILE A 39 3.94 5.02 4.34
CA ILE A 39 3.73 5.44 5.72
C ILE A 39 2.24 5.42 6.06
N SER A 40 1.41 5.91 5.14
CA SER A 40 -0.03 5.87 5.28
C SER A 40 -0.72 5.78 3.93
N ASP A 41 -1.88 5.15 3.90
CA ASP A 41 -2.77 5.02 2.76
C ASP A 41 -4.20 5.06 3.28
N LYS A 42 -4.94 6.10 2.95
CA LYS A 42 -6.29 6.36 3.46
C LYS A 42 -7.19 6.83 2.34
N VAL A 43 -8.45 6.47 2.41
CA VAL A 43 -9.49 6.98 1.51
C VAL A 43 -10.48 7.83 2.31
N GLU A 44 -10.67 9.07 1.87
CA GLU A 44 -11.64 10.01 2.45
C GLU A 44 -12.36 10.73 1.31
N ASP A 45 -13.69 10.72 1.35
CA ASP A 45 -14.56 11.38 0.34
C ASP A 45 -14.21 10.97 -1.12
N GLY A 46 -13.84 9.72 -1.34
CA GLY A 46 -13.48 9.19 -2.65
C GLY A 46 -12.09 9.58 -3.13
N VAL A 47 -11.31 10.27 -2.33
CA VAL A 47 -9.90 10.60 -2.59
C VAL A 47 -9.00 9.69 -1.76
N ARG A 48 -8.03 9.06 -2.40
CA ARG A 48 -6.99 8.26 -1.76
C ARG A 48 -5.80 9.16 -1.45
N TYR A 49 -5.43 9.22 -0.18
CA TYR A 49 -4.31 10.00 0.35
C TYR A 49 -3.19 9.06 0.75
N ILE A 50 -2.07 9.15 0.08
CA ILE A 50 -0.91 8.30 0.31
C ILE A 50 0.25 9.16 0.77
N VAL A 51 0.93 8.72 1.81
CA VAL A 51 2.20 9.28 2.27
C VAL A 51 3.26 8.20 2.19
N ALA A 52 4.33 8.46 1.46
CA ALA A 52 5.43 7.53 1.28
C ALA A 52 6.79 8.18 1.60
N ALA A 53 7.70 7.40 2.15
CA ALA A 53 9.11 7.76 2.27
C ALA A 53 9.86 7.09 1.11
N PRO A 54 10.49 7.84 0.21
CA PRO A 54 11.33 7.28 -0.83
C PRO A 54 12.65 6.76 -0.27
N SER A 55 13.39 6.02 -1.09
CA SER A 55 14.73 5.53 -0.76
C SER A 55 15.66 6.64 -0.27
N ALA A 56 16.56 6.30 0.65
CA ALA A 56 17.61 7.21 1.11
C ALA A 56 18.59 7.65 -0.01
N LYS A 57 18.56 6.96 -1.15
CA LYS A 57 19.39 7.31 -2.33
C LYS A 57 18.93 8.55 -3.07
N VAL A 58 17.72 9.05 -2.80
CA VAL A 58 17.16 10.25 -3.46
C VAL A 58 17.13 11.45 -2.52
N CYS A 59 16.95 12.65 -3.10
CA CYS A 59 17.00 13.90 -2.35
C CYS A 59 15.74 14.16 -1.53
N SER A 60 14.57 13.73 -2.00
CA SER A 60 13.30 13.88 -1.29
C SER A 60 13.22 12.94 -0.08
N LYS A 61 12.45 13.35 0.92
CA LYS A 61 12.26 12.58 2.17
C LYS A 61 10.85 12.07 2.35
N GLN A 62 9.91 12.66 1.66
CA GLN A 62 8.50 12.27 1.68
C GLN A 62 7.85 12.61 0.35
N ILE A 63 6.87 11.81 -0.03
CA ILE A 63 6.02 12.02 -1.19
C ILE A 63 4.58 11.90 -0.69
N ASP A 64 3.82 12.98 -0.84
CA ASP A 64 2.39 13.04 -0.54
C ASP A 64 1.62 12.98 -1.86
N ILE A 65 0.74 12.00 -2.01
CA ILE A 65 0.02 11.72 -3.25
C ILE A 65 -1.48 11.73 -2.97
N GLN A 66 -2.25 12.36 -3.86
CA GLN A 66 -3.71 12.32 -3.85
C GLN A 66 -4.19 11.76 -5.18
N ILE A 67 -5.03 10.72 -5.12
CA ILE A 67 -5.60 10.05 -6.30
C ILE A 67 -7.12 9.99 -6.14
N LYS A 68 -7.83 10.32 -7.20
CA LYS A 68 -9.28 10.16 -7.30
C LYS A 68 -9.64 9.57 -8.65
N ASP A 69 -10.44 8.49 -8.64
CA ASP A 69 -10.89 7.81 -9.86
C ASP A 69 -9.72 7.48 -10.81
N ASP A 70 -8.63 6.96 -10.25
CA ASP A 70 -7.39 6.62 -10.95
C ASP A 70 -6.64 7.83 -11.58
N ILE A 71 -7.06 9.04 -11.26
CA ILE A 71 -6.44 10.29 -11.71
C ILE A 71 -5.66 10.93 -10.58
N ILE A 72 -4.42 11.30 -10.85
CA ILE A 72 -3.55 12.01 -9.91
C ILE A 72 -4.06 13.44 -9.72
N GLN A 73 -4.47 13.77 -8.50
CA GLN A 73 -4.93 15.11 -8.14
C GLN A 73 -3.79 16.00 -7.69
N SER A 74 -2.83 15.43 -6.98
CA SER A 74 -1.70 16.17 -6.42
C SER A 74 -0.54 15.24 -6.10
N VAL A 75 0.67 15.70 -6.31
CA VAL A 75 1.90 15.09 -5.79
C VAL A 75 2.79 16.19 -5.23
N VAL A 76 3.17 16.05 -3.97
CA VAL A 76 4.03 17.00 -3.26
C VAL A 76 5.24 16.25 -2.69
N TYR A 77 6.42 16.74 -2.97
CA TYR A 77 7.66 16.23 -2.38
C TYR A 77 8.10 17.12 -1.22
N THR A 78 8.48 16.50 -0.13
CA THR A 78 9.15 17.19 0.98
C THR A 78 10.65 17.01 0.84
N ARG A 79 11.39 18.13 0.82
CA ARG A 79 12.81 18.24 0.55
C ARG A 79 13.20 17.81 -0.88
N GLY A 80 14.47 17.99 -1.21
CA GLY A 80 15.02 17.75 -2.55
C GLY A 80 15.13 19.05 -3.36
N CYS A 81 15.24 18.91 -4.68
CA CYS A 81 15.27 20.06 -5.60
C CYS A 81 13.86 20.65 -5.74
N GLU A 82 13.59 21.73 -5.03
CA GLU A 82 12.24 22.29 -4.90
C GLU A 82 11.60 22.60 -6.27
N GLY A 83 12.35 23.20 -7.19
CA GLY A 83 11.85 23.52 -8.53
C GLY A 83 11.50 22.27 -9.33
N ASN A 84 12.35 21.25 -9.32
CA ASN A 84 12.09 19.97 -10.01
C ASN A 84 10.91 19.22 -9.38
N ALA A 85 10.82 19.21 -8.06
CA ALA A 85 9.72 18.58 -7.35
C ALA A 85 8.36 19.21 -7.68
N LYS A 86 8.29 20.55 -7.68
CA LYS A 86 7.10 21.30 -8.11
C LYS A 86 6.78 21.07 -9.58
N GLY A 87 7.81 21.04 -10.44
CA GLY A 87 7.66 20.77 -11.87
C GLY A 87 7.07 19.38 -12.15
N ILE A 88 7.57 18.34 -11.49
CA ILE A 88 7.03 16.98 -11.62
C ILE A 88 5.56 16.97 -11.17
N GLY A 89 5.25 17.49 -10.00
CA GLY A 89 3.89 17.57 -9.48
C GLY A 89 2.91 18.28 -10.42
N ALA A 90 3.36 19.38 -11.04
CA ALA A 90 2.56 20.11 -12.01
C ALA A 90 2.33 19.35 -13.32
N LEU A 91 3.36 18.64 -13.83
CA LEU A 91 3.30 17.91 -15.10
C LEU A 91 2.42 16.67 -15.03
N ILE A 92 2.41 15.97 -13.88
CA ILE A 92 1.65 14.72 -13.73
C ILE A 92 0.25 14.91 -13.16
N LYS A 93 -0.07 16.09 -12.68
CA LYS A 93 -1.44 16.43 -12.28
C LYS A 93 -2.40 16.17 -13.44
N ASP A 94 -3.55 15.58 -13.13
CA ASP A 94 -4.60 15.19 -14.08
C ASP A 94 -4.21 14.02 -15.03
N MET A 95 -3.04 13.39 -14.83
CA MET A 95 -2.70 12.13 -15.49
C MET A 95 -3.35 10.94 -14.77
N THR A 96 -3.56 9.85 -15.52
CA THR A 96 -3.86 8.55 -14.91
C THR A 96 -2.63 8.02 -14.16
N VAL A 97 -2.85 7.19 -13.16
CA VAL A 97 -1.77 6.51 -12.43
C VAL A 97 -0.89 5.72 -13.39
N GLU A 98 -1.48 4.94 -14.29
CA GLU A 98 -0.78 4.16 -15.32
C GLU A 98 0.13 5.03 -16.20
N GLU A 99 -0.37 6.16 -16.69
CA GLU A 99 0.42 7.06 -17.54
C GLU A 99 1.59 7.70 -16.78
N ALA A 100 1.36 8.08 -15.52
CA ALA A 100 2.43 8.61 -14.68
C ALA A 100 3.52 7.56 -14.43
N ILE A 101 3.15 6.33 -14.14
CA ILE A 101 4.08 5.20 -14.00
C ILE A 101 4.89 5.05 -15.30
N ARG A 102 4.22 4.96 -16.44
CA ARG A 102 4.86 4.76 -17.74
C ARG A 102 5.90 5.83 -18.06
N ARG A 103 5.66 7.06 -17.66
CA ARG A 103 6.56 8.21 -17.91
C ARG A 103 7.72 8.31 -16.94
N LEU A 104 7.54 7.90 -15.69
CA LEU A 104 8.48 8.16 -14.61
C LEU A 104 9.34 6.96 -14.24
N ASP A 105 8.88 5.75 -14.55
CA ASP A 105 9.57 4.51 -14.21
C ASP A 105 10.93 4.41 -14.90
N GLY A 106 11.95 4.01 -14.13
CA GLY A 106 13.30 3.81 -14.65
C GLY A 106 14.12 5.08 -14.87
N ILE A 107 13.58 6.27 -14.58
CA ILE A 107 14.36 7.51 -14.65
C ILE A 107 15.39 7.51 -13.51
N THR A 108 16.67 7.60 -13.86
CA THR A 108 17.76 7.60 -12.89
C THR A 108 18.40 8.98 -12.73
N CYS A 109 18.92 9.26 -11.54
CA CYS A 109 19.67 10.48 -11.23
C CYS A 109 21.15 10.14 -11.07
N GLY A 110 21.95 10.41 -12.07
CA GLY A 110 23.37 10.08 -12.10
C GLY A 110 23.63 8.58 -11.89
N LYS A 111 24.54 8.26 -10.98
CA LYS A 111 24.93 6.86 -10.65
C LYS A 111 24.07 6.22 -9.56
N ARG A 112 22.98 6.85 -9.14
CA ARG A 112 22.17 6.40 -7.99
C ARG A 112 21.29 5.19 -8.28
N GLY A 113 21.08 4.85 -9.56
CA GLY A 113 20.20 3.74 -9.97
C GLY A 113 18.70 4.01 -9.79
N THR A 114 18.32 5.15 -9.24
CA THR A 114 16.94 5.61 -9.03
C THR A 114 16.89 7.14 -8.97
N SER A 115 15.70 7.71 -8.86
CA SER A 115 15.47 9.15 -8.74
C SER A 115 14.16 9.43 -7.99
N CYS A 116 13.89 10.70 -7.67
CA CYS A 116 12.60 11.07 -7.10
C CYS A 116 11.41 10.70 -8.00
N PRO A 117 11.43 10.94 -9.32
CA PRO A 117 10.37 10.45 -10.22
C PRO A 117 10.27 8.92 -10.28
N ASP A 118 11.37 8.20 -10.33
CA ASP A 118 11.37 6.73 -10.32
C ASP A 118 10.79 6.18 -9.00
N GLN A 119 11.12 6.79 -7.87
CA GLN A 119 10.56 6.42 -6.57
C GLN A 119 9.04 6.64 -6.52
N LEU A 120 8.54 7.73 -7.11
CA LEU A 120 7.11 7.95 -7.25
C LEU A 120 6.45 6.85 -8.09
N ALA A 121 7.03 6.50 -9.23
CA ALA A 121 6.51 5.41 -10.07
C ALA A 121 6.45 4.08 -9.30
N LYS A 122 7.46 3.75 -8.50
CA LYS A 122 7.49 2.55 -7.67
C LYS A 122 6.41 2.55 -6.59
N VAL A 123 6.19 3.69 -5.93
CA VAL A 123 5.09 3.85 -4.98
C VAL A 123 3.75 3.64 -5.68
N LEU A 124 3.52 4.29 -6.83
CA LEU A 124 2.28 4.16 -7.59
C LEU A 124 2.00 2.72 -8.04
N LYS A 125 3.01 1.99 -8.50
CA LYS A 125 2.91 0.56 -8.83
C LYS A 125 2.48 -0.32 -7.65
N ALA A 126 2.90 0.02 -6.46
CA ALA A 126 2.52 -0.72 -5.26
C ALA A 126 1.08 -0.46 -4.81
N LEU A 127 0.39 0.52 -5.39
CA LEU A 127 -0.98 0.87 -5.08
C LEU A 127 -2.00 0.17 -6.02
N GLU A 128 -1.53 -0.42 -7.12
CA GLU A 128 -2.32 -1.23 -8.04
C GLU A 128 -2.60 -2.62 -7.44
#